data_fa19f400e13aab3e44ee866d78043c7b
#
_entry.id   fa19f400e13aab3e44ee866d78043c7b
#
_cell.length_a   1.000
_cell.length_b   1.000
_cell.length_c   1.000
_cell.angle_alpha   90.00
_cell.angle_beta   90.00
_cell.angle_gamma   90.00
#
_symmetry.space_group_name_H-M   'P 1'
#
loop_
_entity.id
_entity.type
_entity.pdbx_description
1 polymer ?
#
loop_
_entity_poly.entity_id
_entity_poly.type
_entity_poly.pdbx_seq_one_letter_code
_entity_poly.pdbx_strand_id
1 'polypeptide(L)'
;MTYEEAAEFADSTKKYGSILGLESIRNLMQELGNIQEQLHIIHVAGTNGKGSVCAFLSAALTEAGYRVGRYNSPAVFERREVFRIGETMISKEEYAAVFERVQTACEVLTKRGCPHPTVFEVETAAAFLWFYEKKCDLVLLETGMGGETDATNLITHPVCSVLTSIGMDHMQYLGNTIEEIAKVKAGIIKKGCPVVALKQGDSVCEVIKNKAEECGSRCVLVEVPASVEENVMIEQGQRQGRCIQDRPIQKQCIQYPVQGTTLQDVHYGSVHTALGGIWQRENLSLALAVLKLLEESDYSITKEAVQSGIAKTIWHGRYEVLQTEPLFIIDGAHNPIAAKRLKQTIEKDFTNREIIYIIGVLADKEHEKMLRLLLPGAKAVFTVTPDSPRALDGESLAKEAQKYADNIWYVPDIGKAVKMAKETAKESDVILAVDSLSYLKEVKKALGQG
;
A
#
# COMPACT_ATOMS: atom_id res chain seq x y z
N MET A 1 23.65 16.98 -7.07
CA MET A 1 22.42 17.58 -7.65
C MET A 1 21.49 18.09 -6.56
N THR A 2 20.56 18.99 -6.88
CA THR A 2 19.46 19.38 -5.97
C THR A 2 18.37 18.33 -5.96
N TYR A 3 17.42 18.42 -5.00
CA TYR A 3 16.25 17.54 -4.96
C TYR A 3 15.37 17.70 -6.21
N GLU A 4 15.19 18.90 -6.68
CA GLU A 4 14.41 19.24 -7.86
C GLU A 4 15.02 18.60 -9.12
N GLU A 5 16.35 18.68 -9.30
CA GLU A 5 17.06 18.03 -10.39
C GLU A 5 16.97 16.50 -10.32
N ALA A 6 17.03 15.91 -9.11
CA ALA A 6 16.87 14.49 -8.90
C ALA A 6 15.44 14.02 -9.25
N ALA A 7 14.44 14.81 -8.87
CA ALA A 7 13.04 14.55 -9.21
C ALA A 7 12.80 14.65 -10.72
N GLU A 8 13.38 15.66 -11.38
CA GLU A 8 13.31 15.83 -12.84
C GLU A 8 14.00 14.67 -13.57
N PHE A 9 15.18 14.24 -13.10
CA PHE A 9 15.83 13.04 -13.63
C PHE A 9 14.91 11.82 -13.55
N ALA A 10 14.33 11.51 -12.38
CA ALA A 10 13.41 10.40 -12.22
C ALA A 10 12.19 10.51 -13.16
N ASP A 11 11.59 11.71 -13.29
CA ASP A 11 10.47 11.95 -14.20
C ASP A 11 10.86 11.80 -15.67
N SER A 12 12.07 12.19 -16.04
CA SER A 12 12.57 12.03 -17.41
C SER A 12 12.67 10.56 -17.85
N THR A 13 12.80 9.63 -16.89
CA THR A 13 12.88 8.19 -17.17
C THR A 13 11.50 7.55 -17.42
N LYS A 14 10.39 8.22 -17.13
CA LYS A 14 9.02 7.75 -17.43
C LYS A 14 8.80 7.49 -18.92
N LYS A 15 9.53 8.18 -19.81
CA LYS A 15 9.46 7.97 -21.26
C LYS A 15 9.87 6.56 -21.70
N TYR A 16 10.61 5.82 -20.87
CA TYR A 16 11.02 4.45 -21.15
C TYR A 16 9.93 3.41 -20.81
N GLY A 17 8.78 3.87 -20.25
CA GLY A 17 7.61 3.03 -19.97
C GLY A 17 7.83 2.00 -18.87
N SER A 18 7.17 0.85 -19.04
CA SER A 18 7.32 -0.32 -18.16
C SER A 18 7.85 -1.48 -18.98
N ILE A 19 9.02 -1.98 -18.65
CA ILE A 19 9.66 -3.12 -19.30
C ILE A 19 9.69 -4.26 -18.29
N LEU A 20 9.14 -5.42 -18.67
CA LEU A 20 9.20 -6.63 -17.87
C LEU A 20 10.53 -7.33 -18.09
N GLY A 21 11.16 -7.76 -17.02
CA GLY A 21 12.43 -8.47 -17.06
C GLY A 21 13.43 -7.91 -16.06
N LEU A 22 14.49 -8.65 -15.81
CA LEU A 22 15.49 -8.30 -14.79
C LEU A 22 16.84 -7.85 -15.37
N GLU A 23 16.98 -7.81 -16.70
CA GLU A 23 18.26 -7.53 -17.34
C GLU A 23 18.72 -6.09 -17.08
N SER A 24 17.84 -5.12 -17.28
CA SER A 24 18.14 -3.70 -17.12
C SER A 24 18.50 -3.36 -15.68
N ILE A 25 17.67 -3.78 -14.71
CA ILE A 25 17.96 -3.54 -13.27
C ILE A 25 19.21 -4.31 -12.83
N ARG A 26 19.49 -5.50 -13.37
CA ARG A 26 20.69 -6.25 -13.06
C ARG A 26 21.95 -5.50 -13.52
N ASN A 27 21.94 -4.96 -14.73
CA ASN A 27 23.04 -4.16 -15.24
C ASN A 27 23.25 -2.90 -14.39
N LEU A 28 22.17 -2.24 -13.98
CA LEU A 28 22.22 -1.06 -13.12
C LEU A 28 22.81 -1.41 -11.75
N MET A 29 22.36 -2.47 -11.11
CA MET A 29 22.85 -2.88 -9.80
C MET A 29 24.29 -3.40 -9.86
N GLN A 30 24.69 -4.02 -10.96
CA GLN A 30 26.09 -4.40 -11.17
C GLN A 30 27.01 -3.18 -11.22
N GLU A 31 26.60 -2.09 -11.88
CA GLU A 31 27.34 -0.84 -11.91
C GLU A 31 27.38 -0.17 -10.52
N LEU A 32 26.35 -0.37 -9.70
CA LEU A 32 26.27 0.09 -8.31
C LEU A 32 26.90 -0.87 -7.28
N GLY A 33 27.55 -1.97 -7.72
CA GLY A 33 28.31 -2.90 -6.87
C GLY A 33 27.47 -4.02 -6.25
N ASN A 34 26.29 -4.34 -6.77
CA ASN A 34 25.39 -5.41 -6.30
C ASN A 34 25.08 -5.37 -4.80
N ILE A 35 24.95 -4.18 -4.26
CA ILE A 35 24.76 -3.93 -2.82
C ILE A 35 23.50 -4.55 -2.25
N GLN A 36 22.46 -4.82 -3.08
CA GLN A 36 21.20 -5.47 -2.68
C GLN A 36 21.44 -6.88 -2.10
N GLU A 37 22.50 -7.56 -2.46
CA GLU A 37 22.87 -8.89 -1.94
C GLU A 37 23.35 -8.84 -0.47
N GLN A 38 23.63 -7.65 0.05
CA GLN A 38 24.06 -7.43 1.43
C GLN A 38 22.91 -6.98 2.35
N LEU A 39 21.69 -6.82 1.80
CA LEU A 39 20.50 -6.41 2.54
C LEU A 39 19.71 -7.63 3.01
N HIS A 40 19.24 -7.61 4.25
CA HIS A 40 18.30 -8.59 4.76
C HIS A 40 16.88 -8.19 4.37
N ILE A 41 16.34 -8.81 3.33
CA ILE A 41 15.11 -8.37 2.68
C ILE A 41 13.95 -9.31 3.00
N ILE A 42 12.82 -8.75 3.41
CA ILE A 42 11.50 -9.40 3.42
C ILE A 42 10.78 -8.92 2.16
N HIS A 43 10.57 -9.82 1.21
CA HIS A 43 10.03 -9.50 -0.11
C HIS A 43 8.53 -9.77 -0.17
N VAL A 44 7.72 -8.75 -0.49
CA VAL A 44 6.26 -8.81 -0.39
C VAL A 44 5.61 -8.64 -1.75
N ALA A 45 4.86 -9.67 -2.20
CA ALA A 45 4.04 -9.61 -3.41
C ALA A 45 2.57 -9.95 -3.10
N GLY A 46 1.69 -9.63 -4.04
CA GLY A 46 0.26 -9.85 -3.95
C GLY A 46 -0.51 -8.85 -4.80
N THR A 47 -1.82 -8.98 -4.87
CA THR A 47 -2.68 -7.99 -5.52
C THR A 47 -3.02 -6.86 -4.55
N ASN A 48 -3.64 -7.20 -3.42
CA ASN A 48 -4.02 -6.23 -2.40
C ASN A 48 -3.34 -6.57 -1.06
N GLY A 49 -3.13 -5.55 -0.20
CA GLY A 49 -2.61 -5.75 1.16
C GLY A 49 -1.10 -5.62 1.33
N LYS A 50 -0.31 -5.60 0.25
CA LYS A 50 1.16 -5.52 0.30
C LYS A 50 1.66 -4.40 1.21
N GLY A 51 1.26 -3.17 0.93
CA GLY A 51 1.67 -2.00 1.70
C GLY A 51 1.21 -2.03 3.16
N SER A 52 -0.01 -2.54 3.45
CA SER A 52 -0.50 -2.70 4.83
C SER A 52 0.35 -3.71 5.61
N VAL A 53 0.70 -4.85 4.99
CA VAL A 53 1.59 -5.85 5.61
C VAL A 53 2.97 -5.24 5.87
N CYS A 54 3.54 -4.53 4.90
CA CYS A 54 4.80 -3.80 5.11
C CYS A 54 4.70 -2.77 6.24
N ALA A 55 3.58 -2.05 6.36
CA ALA A 55 3.38 -1.08 7.44
C ALA A 55 3.33 -1.74 8.82
N PHE A 56 2.58 -2.85 8.97
CA PHE A 56 2.53 -3.62 10.21
C PHE A 56 3.90 -4.16 10.61
N LEU A 57 4.61 -4.79 9.68
CA LEU A 57 5.95 -5.32 9.91
C LEU A 57 6.94 -4.21 10.28
N SER A 58 6.92 -3.09 9.54
CA SER A 58 7.79 -1.94 9.83
C SER A 58 7.56 -1.41 11.25
N ALA A 59 6.31 -1.22 11.64
CA ALA A 59 5.98 -0.67 12.96
C ALA A 59 6.40 -1.63 14.09
N ALA A 60 6.09 -2.93 13.98
CA ALA A 60 6.46 -3.92 14.99
C ALA A 60 7.98 -4.11 15.12
N LEU A 61 8.69 -4.21 14.00
CA LEU A 61 10.14 -4.38 13.99
C LEU A 61 10.89 -3.12 14.45
N THR A 62 10.38 -1.94 14.11
CA THR A 62 10.95 -0.68 14.64
C THR A 62 10.77 -0.57 16.15
N GLU A 63 9.61 -0.95 16.67
CA GLU A 63 9.35 -0.99 18.12
C GLU A 63 10.23 -2.04 18.83
N ALA A 64 10.59 -3.14 18.14
CA ALA A 64 11.55 -4.13 18.62
C ALA A 64 13.02 -3.64 18.57
N GLY A 65 13.27 -2.42 18.09
CA GLY A 65 14.60 -1.79 18.07
C GLY A 65 15.39 -1.93 16.78
N TYR A 66 14.82 -2.54 15.73
CA TYR A 66 15.48 -2.68 14.43
C TYR A 66 15.37 -1.39 13.59
N ARG A 67 16.42 -1.11 12.84
CA ARG A 67 16.39 -0.09 11.79
C ARG A 67 15.80 -0.68 10.53
N VAL A 68 14.52 -0.43 10.30
CA VAL A 68 13.73 -1.06 9.24
C VAL A 68 13.61 -0.11 8.04
N GLY A 69 14.22 -0.49 6.90
CA GLY A 69 13.96 0.13 5.61
C GLY A 69 12.63 -0.34 5.04
N ARG A 70 11.87 0.55 4.40
CA ARG A 70 10.60 0.21 3.75
C ARG A 70 10.49 0.90 2.39
N TYR A 71 10.34 0.10 1.34
CA TYR A 71 10.06 0.55 -0.02
C TYR A 71 8.67 0.10 -0.45
N ASN A 72 7.79 1.05 -0.67
CA ASN A 72 6.41 0.83 -1.12
C ASN A 72 6.11 1.70 -2.34
N SER A 73 5.40 1.18 -3.31
CA SER A 73 5.01 1.92 -4.51
C SER A 73 3.55 1.67 -4.90
N PRO A 74 2.91 2.64 -5.58
CA PRO A 74 3.38 3.98 -5.91
C PRO A 74 3.29 4.97 -4.73
N ALA A 75 3.95 6.13 -4.84
CA ALA A 75 3.71 7.26 -3.97
C ALA A 75 2.28 7.80 -4.13
N VAL A 76 1.65 8.20 -3.03
CA VAL A 76 0.27 8.74 -3.00
C VAL A 76 0.29 10.26 -2.75
N PHE A 77 1.03 10.69 -1.73
CA PHE A 77 1.01 12.08 -1.28
C PHE A 77 2.30 12.83 -1.59
N GLU A 78 3.44 12.17 -1.40
CA GLU A 78 4.75 12.75 -1.66
C GLU A 78 5.70 11.69 -2.25
N ARG A 79 6.46 12.06 -3.29
CA ARG A 79 7.44 11.17 -3.97
C ARG A 79 8.36 10.44 -3.01
N ARG A 80 8.83 11.12 -1.95
CA ARG A 80 9.77 10.56 -0.97
C ARG A 80 9.16 9.52 -0.05
N GLU A 81 7.84 9.42 0.04
CA GLU A 81 7.17 8.49 0.97
C GLU A 81 7.39 7.02 0.62
N VAL A 82 7.83 6.73 -0.62
CA VAL A 82 8.19 5.36 -1.03
C VAL A 82 9.48 4.87 -0.37
N PHE A 83 10.30 5.79 0.15
CA PHE A 83 11.57 5.51 0.82
C PHE A 83 11.46 5.90 2.29
N ARG A 84 11.32 4.90 3.18
CA ARG A 84 11.21 5.15 4.62
C ARG A 84 12.20 4.31 5.42
N ILE A 85 12.63 4.86 6.56
CA ILE A 85 13.29 4.11 7.64
C ILE A 85 12.44 4.34 8.88
N GLY A 86 11.80 3.28 9.38
CA GLY A 86 10.70 3.43 10.31
C GLY A 86 9.60 4.33 9.73
N GLU A 87 9.21 5.38 10.44
CA GLU A 87 8.22 6.35 9.95
C GLU A 87 8.84 7.58 9.26
N THR A 88 10.17 7.68 9.19
CA THR A 88 10.87 8.83 8.59
C THR A 88 11.08 8.61 7.10
N MET A 89 10.63 9.55 6.27
CA MET A 89 10.95 9.58 4.84
C MET A 89 12.40 10.00 4.61
N ILE A 90 12.96 9.55 3.49
CA ILE A 90 14.26 10.04 3.00
C ILE A 90 14.27 11.58 2.95
N SER A 91 15.35 12.23 3.39
CA SER A 91 15.47 13.68 3.28
C SER A 91 15.64 14.11 1.82
N LYS A 92 15.43 15.39 1.52
CA LYS A 92 15.64 15.91 0.16
C LYS A 92 17.09 15.79 -0.26
N GLU A 93 18.01 16.03 0.67
CA GLU A 93 19.45 15.96 0.46
C GLU A 93 19.90 14.52 0.19
N GLU A 94 19.39 13.57 0.97
CA GLU A 94 19.69 12.15 0.79
C GLU A 94 19.11 11.62 -0.52
N TYR A 95 17.86 12.02 -0.86
CA TYR A 95 17.23 11.70 -2.14
C TYR A 95 18.11 12.17 -3.31
N ALA A 96 18.53 13.44 -3.28
CA ALA A 96 19.40 14.00 -4.30
C ALA A 96 20.71 13.22 -4.43
N ALA A 97 21.36 12.91 -3.30
CA ALA A 97 22.65 12.19 -3.30
C ALA A 97 22.54 10.77 -3.88
N VAL A 98 21.50 10.02 -3.52
CA VAL A 98 21.29 8.65 -4.06
C VAL A 98 20.95 8.67 -5.54
N PHE A 99 20.06 9.59 -5.96
CA PHE A 99 19.65 9.69 -7.36
C PHE A 99 20.79 10.19 -8.27
N GLU A 100 21.69 11.05 -7.79
CA GLU A 100 22.90 11.46 -8.53
C GLU A 100 23.80 10.25 -8.86
N ARG A 101 23.98 9.33 -7.89
CA ARG A 101 24.75 8.11 -8.12
C ARG A 101 24.08 7.17 -9.10
N VAL A 102 22.75 7.01 -8.98
CA VAL A 102 21.96 6.18 -9.91
C VAL A 102 22.00 6.78 -11.31
N GLN A 103 21.88 8.11 -11.45
CA GLN A 103 21.99 8.79 -12.75
C GLN A 103 23.37 8.53 -13.37
N THR A 104 24.45 8.67 -12.61
CA THR A 104 25.80 8.39 -13.09
C THR A 104 25.94 6.96 -13.61
N ALA A 105 25.38 5.98 -12.89
CA ALA A 105 25.37 4.58 -13.33
C ALA A 105 24.56 4.38 -14.62
N CYS A 106 23.39 5.04 -14.75
CA CYS A 106 22.58 5.01 -15.98
C CYS A 106 23.32 5.59 -17.18
N GLU A 107 24.07 6.68 -16.99
CA GLU A 107 24.88 7.28 -18.06
C GLU A 107 26.01 6.35 -18.53
N VAL A 108 26.65 5.63 -17.59
CA VAL A 108 27.68 4.62 -17.93
C VAL A 108 27.07 3.50 -18.76
N LEU A 109 25.90 2.97 -18.36
CA LEU A 109 25.20 1.93 -19.12
C LEU A 109 24.82 2.39 -20.51
N THR A 110 24.27 3.59 -20.64
CA THR A 110 23.89 4.16 -21.95
C THR A 110 25.09 4.34 -22.87
N LYS A 111 26.23 4.81 -22.35
CA LYS A 111 27.50 4.90 -23.11
C LYS A 111 28.01 3.54 -23.59
N ARG A 112 27.70 2.46 -22.87
CA ARG A 112 28.00 1.07 -23.26
C ARG A 112 26.98 0.49 -24.26
N GLY A 113 25.96 1.26 -24.66
CA GLY A 113 24.91 0.81 -25.58
C GLY A 113 23.79 -0.01 -24.91
N CYS A 114 23.73 -0.06 -23.58
CA CYS A 114 22.62 -0.71 -22.88
C CYS A 114 21.35 0.17 -22.91
N PRO A 115 20.15 -0.42 -22.92
CA PRO A 115 18.91 0.32 -22.74
C PRO A 115 18.93 1.11 -21.42
N HIS A 116 18.34 2.30 -21.44
CA HIS A 116 18.21 3.09 -20.20
C HIS A 116 17.18 2.44 -19.26
N PRO A 117 17.49 2.29 -17.96
CA PRO A 117 16.54 1.77 -16.99
C PRO A 117 15.25 2.60 -16.92
N THR A 118 14.14 1.94 -16.62
CA THR A 118 12.82 2.56 -16.41
C THR A 118 12.77 3.33 -15.08
N VAL A 119 11.74 4.16 -14.89
CA VAL A 119 11.56 4.91 -13.64
C VAL A 119 11.51 4.00 -12.42
N PHE A 120 10.80 2.87 -12.52
CA PHE A 120 10.68 1.93 -11.40
C PHE A 120 12.01 1.22 -11.08
N GLU A 121 12.82 0.90 -12.09
CA GLU A 121 14.17 0.34 -11.90
C GLU A 121 15.12 1.35 -11.26
N VAL A 122 15.07 2.62 -11.68
CA VAL A 122 15.84 3.73 -11.08
C VAL A 122 15.45 3.92 -9.62
N GLU A 123 14.15 3.98 -9.30
CA GLU A 123 13.67 4.11 -7.91
C GLU A 123 14.04 2.89 -7.06
N THR A 124 13.93 1.67 -7.61
CA THR A 124 14.32 0.44 -6.90
C THR A 124 15.82 0.42 -6.59
N ALA A 125 16.66 0.80 -7.54
CA ALA A 125 18.10 0.90 -7.33
C ALA A 125 18.45 1.96 -6.28
N ALA A 126 17.78 3.12 -6.32
CA ALA A 126 17.93 4.17 -5.32
C ALA A 126 17.54 3.69 -3.91
N ALA A 127 16.46 2.90 -3.80
CA ALA A 127 16.01 2.31 -2.54
C ALA A 127 17.07 1.37 -1.96
N PHE A 128 17.59 0.43 -2.75
CA PHE A 128 18.65 -0.46 -2.31
C PHE A 128 19.89 0.32 -1.83
N LEU A 129 20.29 1.32 -2.60
CA LEU A 129 21.46 2.14 -2.29
C LEU A 129 21.28 2.89 -0.96
N TRP A 130 20.13 3.54 -0.77
CA TRP A 130 19.85 4.29 0.46
C TRP A 130 19.78 3.38 1.69
N PHE A 131 19.08 2.24 1.63
CA PHE A 131 18.98 1.31 2.75
C PHE A 131 20.33 0.70 3.12
N TYR A 132 21.18 0.42 2.13
CA TYR A 132 22.54 -0.05 2.35
C TYR A 132 23.40 1.00 3.07
N GLU A 133 23.40 2.25 2.59
CA GLU A 133 24.15 3.36 3.21
C GLU A 133 23.66 3.66 4.63
N LYS A 134 22.36 3.53 4.87
CA LYS A 134 21.76 3.70 6.19
C LYS A 134 21.94 2.51 7.12
N LYS A 135 22.55 1.42 6.63
CA LYS A 135 22.77 0.18 7.40
C LYS A 135 21.48 -0.31 8.04
N CYS A 136 20.42 -0.47 7.22
CA CYS A 136 19.18 -1.04 7.68
C CYS A 136 19.38 -2.50 8.11
N ASP A 137 18.87 -2.87 9.28
CA ASP A 137 18.95 -4.25 9.78
C ASP A 137 18.03 -5.17 8.98
N LEU A 138 16.87 -4.64 8.54
CA LEU A 138 15.87 -5.32 7.72
C LEU A 138 15.31 -4.35 6.69
N VAL A 139 14.96 -4.87 5.52
CA VAL A 139 14.29 -4.10 4.46
C VAL A 139 12.99 -4.80 4.06
N LEU A 140 11.88 -4.08 4.13
CA LEU A 140 10.57 -4.48 3.62
C LEU A 140 10.45 -3.98 2.19
N LEU A 141 10.43 -4.89 1.24
CA LEU A 141 10.46 -4.59 -0.19
C LEU A 141 9.14 -5.01 -0.85
N GLU A 142 8.31 -4.05 -1.21
CA GLU A 142 7.05 -4.29 -1.95
C GLU A 142 7.32 -4.39 -3.44
N THR A 143 6.79 -5.45 -4.11
CA THR A 143 6.79 -5.53 -5.57
C THR A 143 5.91 -4.45 -6.18
N GLY A 144 6.34 -3.85 -7.29
CA GLY A 144 5.53 -2.91 -8.05
C GLY A 144 4.38 -3.61 -8.78
N MET A 145 4.72 -4.60 -9.61
CA MET A 145 3.75 -5.36 -10.40
C MET A 145 4.20 -6.81 -10.59
N GLY A 146 3.30 -7.76 -10.33
CA GLY A 146 3.61 -9.18 -10.51
C GLY A 146 4.51 -9.73 -9.42
N GLY A 147 5.68 -10.19 -9.77
CA GLY A 147 6.69 -10.78 -8.89
C GLY A 147 7.90 -11.28 -9.67
N GLU A 148 7.77 -12.30 -10.52
CA GLU A 148 8.88 -12.98 -11.19
C GLU A 148 9.80 -12.03 -11.97
N THR A 149 9.23 -11.09 -12.71
CA THR A 149 9.93 -10.14 -13.56
C THR A 149 9.95 -8.72 -13.02
N ASP A 150 9.49 -8.54 -11.78
CA ASP A 150 9.50 -7.24 -11.11
C ASP A 150 10.94 -6.81 -10.75
N ALA A 151 11.27 -5.54 -10.91
CA ALA A 151 12.63 -5.04 -10.66
C ALA A 151 13.12 -5.33 -9.23
N THR A 152 12.19 -5.41 -8.25
CA THR A 152 12.52 -5.78 -6.87
C THR A 152 12.97 -7.24 -6.73
N ASN A 153 12.64 -8.10 -7.70
CA ASN A 153 12.94 -9.54 -7.66
C ASN A 153 14.39 -9.90 -8.06
N LEU A 154 15.24 -8.91 -8.15
CA LEU A 154 16.69 -9.11 -8.38
C LEU A 154 17.39 -9.86 -7.23
N ILE A 155 16.86 -9.76 -6.03
CA ILE A 155 17.40 -10.39 -4.82
C ILE A 155 17.38 -11.91 -4.92
N THR A 156 18.45 -12.55 -4.39
CA THR A 156 18.64 -14.00 -4.49
C THR A 156 18.30 -14.73 -3.19
N HIS A 157 18.52 -14.10 -2.03
CA HIS A 157 18.37 -14.67 -0.71
C HIS A 157 17.55 -13.78 0.24
N PRO A 158 16.23 -13.62 0.02
CA PRO A 158 15.39 -12.91 0.98
C PRO A 158 15.33 -13.67 2.31
N VAL A 159 15.17 -12.94 3.42
CA VAL A 159 14.89 -13.53 4.75
C VAL A 159 13.62 -14.38 4.69
N CYS A 160 12.59 -13.83 4.04
CA CYS A 160 11.41 -14.59 3.61
C CYS A 160 10.69 -13.88 2.46
N SER A 161 9.90 -14.66 1.72
CA SER A 161 8.92 -14.15 0.75
C SER A 161 7.54 -14.11 1.40
N VAL A 162 6.77 -13.04 1.12
CA VAL A 162 5.42 -12.86 1.67
C VAL A 162 4.44 -12.69 0.52
N LEU A 163 3.38 -13.53 0.50
CA LEU A 163 2.33 -13.46 -0.51
C LEU A 163 1.01 -13.06 0.15
N THR A 164 0.56 -11.84 -0.14
CA THR A 164 -0.70 -11.30 0.36
C THR A 164 -1.89 -11.81 -0.47
N SER A 165 -3.05 -11.17 -0.38
CA SER A 165 -4.22 -11.51 -1.20
C SER A 165 -3.89 -11.43 -2.70
N ILE A 166 -4.18 -12.50 -3.44
CA ILE A 166 -4.02 -12.62 -4.89
C ILE A 166 -5.40 -12.60 -5.54
N GLY A 167 -5.55 -11.82 -6.60
CA GLY A 167 -6.78 -11.68 -7.34
C GLY A 167 -6.55 -11.15 -8.74
N MET A 168 -7.61 -11.08 -9.52
CA MET A 168 -7.57 -10.58 -10.90
C MET A 168 -7.22 -9.09 -10.91
N ASP A 169 -6.05 -8.75 -11.41
CA ASP A 169 -5.58 -7.37 -11.64
C ASP A 169 -4.41 -7.43 -12.64
N HIS A 170 -4.17 -6.34 -13.35
CA HIS A 170 -3.09 -6.23 -14.34
C HIS A 170 -3.07 -7.38 -15.38
N MET A 171 -4.26 -7.84 -15.81
CA MET A 171 -4.41 -9.01 -16.67
C MET A 171 -3.62 -8.92 -17.99
N GLN A 172 -3.43 -7.71 -18.51
CA GLN A 172 -2.64 -7.47 -19.73
C GLN A 172 -1.15 -7.90 -19.60
N TYR A 173 -0.65 -7.98 -18.35
CA TYR A 173 0.76 -8.28 -18.05
C TYR A 173 0.95 -9.60 -17.31
N LEU A 174 0.00 -9.99 -16.47
CA LEU A 174 0.18 -11.08 -15.50
C LEU A 174 -0.54 -12.38 -15.89
N GLY A 175 -1.47 -12.31 -16.85
CA GLY A 175 -2.27 -13.46 -17.31
C GLY A 175 -3.77 -13.27 -17.14
N ASN A 176 -4.54 -14.18 -17.72
CA ASN A 176 -6.00 -14.11 -17.80
C ASN A 176 -6.71 -15.02 -16.78
N THR A 177 -5.95 -15.80 -16.02
CA THR A 177 -6.47 -16.67 -14.96
C THR A 177 -5.82 -16.35 -13.62
N ILE A 178 -6.48 -16.73 -12.55
CA ILE A 178 -5.97 -16.51 -11.19
C ILE A 178 -4.69 -17.31 -10.95
N GLU A 179 -4.58 -18.49 -11.55
CA GLU A 179 -3.43 -19.39 -11.46
C GLU A 179 -2.21 -18.78 -12.16
N GLU A 180 -2.38 -18.18 -13.34
CA GLU A 180 -1.30 -17.47 -14.05
C GLU A 180 -0.79 -16.30 -13.22
N ILE A 181 -1.69 -15.47 -12.67
CA ILE A 181 -1.33 -14.35 -11.80
C ILE A 181 -0.64 -14.85 -10.52
N ALA A 182 -1.13 -15.94 -9.92
CA ALA A 182 -0.52 -16.54 -8.75
C ALA A 182 0.90 -17.06 -9.05
N LYS A 183 1.11 -17.68 -10.21
CA LYS A 183 2.41 -18.17 -10.65
C LYS A 183 3.43 -17.03 -10.80
N VAL A 184 3.05 -15.93 -11.45
CA VAL A 184 3.92 -14.76 -11.61
C VAL A 184 4.27 -14.17 -10.24
N LYS A 185 3.31 -14.07 -9.31
CA LYS A 185 3.55 -13.54 -7.96
C LYS A 185 4.41 -14.48 -7.12
N ALA A 186 4.18 -15.80 -7.22
CA ALA A 186 5.00 -16.81 -6.55
C ALA A 186 6.45 -16.85 -7.05
N GLY A 187 6.77 -16.20 -8.19
CA GLY A 187 8.13 -16.02 -8.69
C GLY A 187 9.09 -15.28 -7.75
N ILE A 188 8.58 -14.65 -6.68
CA ILE A 188 9.43 -14.08 -5.62
C ILE A 188 9.97 -15.15 -4.64
N ILE A 189 9.45 -16.37 -4.65
CA ILE A 189 9.93 -17.48 -3.80
C ILE A 189 11.31 -17.91 -4.29
N LYS A 190 12.29 -17.92 -3.40
CA LYS A 190 13.69 -18.23 -3.72
C LYS A 190 14.13 -19.52 -3.05
N LYS A 191 15.11 -20.18 -3.67
CA LYS A 191 15.62 -21.47 -3.24
C LYS A 191 16.04 -21.48 -1.77
N GLY A 192 15.44 -22.36 -1.00
CA GLY A 192 15.73 -22.54 0.43
C GLY A 192 15.23 -21.42 1.35
N CYS A 193 14.62 -20.34 0.81
CA CYS A 193 14.11 -19.24 1.61
C CYS A 193 12.63 -19.47 1.95
N PRO A 194 12.18 -19.26 3.20
CA PRO A 194 10.81 -19.54 3.58
C PRO A 194 9.82 -18.58 2.89
N VAL A 195 8.59 -19.07 2.70
CA VAL A 195 7.46 -18.28 2.22
C VAL A 195 6.31 -18.33 3.21
N VAL A 196 5.75 -17.14 3.50
CA VAL A 196 4.53 -16.96 4.29
C VAL A 196 3.46 -16.41 3.37
N ALA A 197 2.36 -17.12 3.22
CA ALA A 197 1.31 -16.76 2.29
C ALA A 197 -0.07 -16.80 2.95
N LEU A 198 -0.95 -15.87 2.55
CA LEU A 198 -2.34 -15.92 2.96
C LEU A 198 -3.02 -17.16 2.37
N LYS A 199 -3.69 -17.97 3.22
CA LYS A 199 -4.56 -19.03 2.75
C LYS A 199 -5.77 -18.42 2.06
N GLN A 200 -5.99 -18.81 0.83
CA GLN A 200 -7.06 -18.29 -0.03
C GLN A 200 -7.58 -19.43 -0.94
N GLY A 201 -8.17 -19.15 -2.10
CA GLY A 201 -8.70 -20.21 -2.97
C GLY A 201 -7.70 -21.37 -3.22
N ASP A 202 -8.21 -22.59 -3.28
CA ASP A 202 -7.38 -23.81 -3.32
C ASP A 202 -6.38 -23.81 -4.49
N SER A 203 -6.80 -23.37 -5.69
CA SER A 203 -5.92 -23.30 -6.86
C SER A 203 -4.73 -22.36 -6.65
N VAL A 204 -4.94 -21.21 -6.00
CA VAL A 204 -3.88 -20.27 -5.66
C VAL A 204 -2.92 -20.88 -4.63
N CYS A 205 -3.46 -21.52 -3.59
CA CYS A 205 -2.66 -22.19 -2.57
C CYS A 205 -1.81 -23.33 -3.15
N GLU A 206 -2.36 -24.07 -4.12
CA GLU A 206 -1.65 -25.14 -4.82
C GLU A 206 -0.47 -24.58 -5.63
N VAL A 207 -0.68 -23.51 -6.40
CA VAL A 207 0.41 -22.84 -7.13
C VAL A 207 1.53 -22.39 -6.21
N ILE A 208 1.21 -21.80 -5.05
CA ILE A 208 2.20 -21.33 -4.08
C ILE A 208 2.97 -22.51 -3.47
N LYS A 209 2.27 -23.59 -3.07
CA LYS A 209 2.89 -24.80 -2.52
C LYS A 209 3.83 -25.45 -3.52
N ASN A 210 3.38 -25.66 -4.76
CA ASN A 210 4.18 -26.26 -5.80
C ASN A 210 5.47 -25.45 -6.05
N LYS A 211 5.35 -24.11 -6.10
CA LYS A 211 6.52 -23.23 -6.26
C LYS A 211 7.47 -23.30 -5.06
N ALA A 212 6.95 -23.36 -3.84
CA ALA A 212 7.77 -23.51 -2.65
C ALA A 212 8.50 -24.87 -2.64
N GLU A 213 7.82 -25.96 -3.04
CA GLU A 213 8.41 -27.29 -3.17
C GLU A 213 9.52 -27.32 -4.24
N GLU A 214 9.28 -26.77 -5.43
CA GLU A 214 10.30 -26.60 -6.46
C GLU A 214 11.55 -25.88 -5.96
N CYS A 215 11.37 -24.89 -5.09
CA CYS A 215 12.45 -24.12 -4.49
C CYS A 215 13.07 -24.78 -3.24
N GLY A 216 12.54 -25.91 -2.77
CA GLY A 216 12.94 -26.54 -1.49
C GLY A 216 12.72 -25.62 -0.29
N SER A 217 11.66 -24.83 -0.32
CA SER A 217 11.35 -23.75 0.64
C SER A 217 10.23 -24.15 1.58
N ARG A 218 10.38 -23.82 2.88
CA ARG A 218 9.28 -23.97 3.86
C ARG A 218 8.12 -23.05 3.45
N CYS A 219 6.91 -23.58 3.34
CA CYS A 219 5.70 -22.84 3.02
C CYS A 219 4.76 -22.79 4.24
N VAL A 220 4.42 -21.58 4.68
CA VAL A 220 3.46 -21.34 5.76
C VAL A 220 2.22 -20.68 5.16
N LEU A 221 1.09 -21.42 5.16
CA LEU A 221 -0.21 -20.86 4.76
C LEU A 221 -0.94 -20.35 6.00
N VAL A 222 -1.23 -19.05 6.01
CA VAL A 222 -1.85 -18.35 7.15
C VAL A 222 -3.36 -18.37 7.00
N GLU A 223 -4.04 -19.01 7.94
CA GLU A 223 -5.48 -18.94 8.09
C GLU A 223 -5.86 -17.70 8.90
N VAL A 224 -6.91 -17.02 8.47
CA VAL A 224 -7.45 -15.89 9.23
C VAL A 224 -8.38 -16.44 10.32
N PRO A 225 -8.13 -16.16 11.59
CA PRO A 225 -9.03 -16.60 12.66
C PRO A 225 -10.45 -16.12 12.45
N ALA A 226 -11.45 -16.92 12.82
CA ALA A 226 -12.84 -16.50 12.81
C ALA A 226 -13.03 -15.25 13.68
N SER A 227 -13.98 -14.37 13.33
CA SER A 227 -14.24 -13.14 14.08
C SER A 227 -14.70 -13.46 15.50
N VAL A 228 -13.98 -12.95 16.48
CA VAL A 228 -14.53 -12.70 17.81
C VAL A 228 -15.09 -11.29 17.76
N GLU A 229 -16.40 -11.14 17.85
CA GLU A 229 -17.03 -9.80 17.96
C GLU A 229 -16.77 -9.30 19.39
N GLU A 230 -15.74 -8.51 19.56
CA GLU A 230 -15.54 -7.72 20.77
C GLU A 230 -15.62 -6.23 20.40
N ASN A 231 -16.60 -5.54 20.99
CA ASN A 231 -16.65 -4.09 21.04
C ASN A 231 -15.53 -3.59 21.97
N VAL A 232 -14.35 -3.38 21.44
CA VAL A 232 -13.26 -2.76 22.20
C VAL A 232 -13.41 -1.24 22.08
N MET A 233 -13.83 -0.62 23.17
CA MET A 233 -13.73 0.85 23.32
C MET A 233 -12.26 1.21 23.44
N ILE A 234 -11.75 1.98 22.50
CA ILE A 234 -10.35 2.46 22.51
C ILE A 234 -10.26 3.71 23.33
N GLU A 235 -9.60 3.63 24.49
CA GLU A 235 -9.09 4.82 25.18
C GLU A 235 -7.88 5.35 24.40
N GLN A 236 -8.00 6.57 23.86
CA GLN A 236 -6.90 7.22 23.14
C GLN A 236 -5.76 7.58 24.09
N GLY A 237 -4.61 6.94 23.89
CA GLY A 237 -3.32 7.40 24.39
C GLY A 237 -2.94 8.76 23.77
N GLN A 238 -2.46 9.65 24.60
CA GLN A 238 -2.09 11.04 24.30
C GLN A 238 -1.10 11.12 23.12
N ARG A 239 -1.49 11.79 22.03
CA ARG A 239 -0.51 12.34 21.06
C ARG A 239 0.20 13.51 21.75
N GLN A 240 1.50 13.38 22.04
CA GLN A 240 2.37 14.52 22.34
C GLN A 240 2.70 15.29 21.05
N GLY A 241 1.76 16.14 20.61
CA GLY A 241 2.06 17.25 19.73
C GLY A 241 2.44 18.45 20.59
N ARG A 242 3.54 19.12 20.30
CA ARG A 242 3.97 20.35 20.98
C ARG A 242 2.84 21.37 20.98
N CYS A 243 2.39 21.69 22.17
CA CYS A 243 1.39 22.71 22.45
C CYS A 243 1.96 24.10 22.15
N ILE A 244 1.26 24.88 21.32
CA ILE A 244 1.33 26.33 21.33
C ILE A 244 0.03 26.82 21.99
N GLN A 245 0.21 27.36 23.22
CA GLN A 245 -0.67 28.20 24.01
C GLN A 245 -2.12 27.79 24.35
N ASP A 246 -2.28 27.44 25.62
CA ASP A 246 -3.38 27.68 26.56
C ASP A 246 -4.82 27.88 26.03
N ARG A 247 -5.58 26.76 26.02
CA ARG A 247 -6.98 26.69 26.46
C ARG A 247 -7.28 25.28 26.97
N PRO A 248 -8.02 25.08 28.06
CA PRO A 248 -8.38 23.74 28.55
C PRO A 248 -9.42 23.14 27.60
N ILE A 249 -8.99 22.15 26.79
CA ILE A 249 -9.90 21.34 25.96
C ILE A 249 -10.55 20.34 26.90
N GLN A 250 -11.86 20.47 27.09
CA GLN A 250 -12.69 19.43 27.70
C GLN A 250 -12.48 18.13 26.94
N LYS A 251 -12.08 17.07 27.67
CA LYS A 251 -11.96 15.70 27.14
C LYS A 251 -13.35 15.20 26.72
N GLN A 252 -13.76 15.44 25.49
CA GLN A 252 -14.80 14.64 24.85
C GLN A 252 -14.12 13.40 24.27
N CYS A 253 -14.52 12.22 24.74
CA CYS A 253 -14.20 10.95 24.11
C CYS A 253 -14.84 10.95 22.72
N ILE A 254 -14.08 11.26 21.68
CA ILE A 254 -14.55 11.16 20.30
C ILE A 254 -14.54 9.67 19.98
N GLN A 255 -15.72 9.04 19.95
CA GLN A 255 -15.89 7.72 19.35
C GLN A 255 -15.65 7.85 17.85
N TYR A 256 -14.52 7.32 17.37
CA TYR A 256 -14.31 7.21 15.92
C TYR A 256 -15.32 6.20 15.37
N PRO A 257 -16.11 6.57 14.35
CA PRO A 257 -17.13 5.70 13.78
C PRO A 257 -16.56 4.55 12.93
N VAL A 258 -15.26 4.55 12.68
CA VAL A 258 -14.54 3.47 12.00
C VAL A 258 -13.87 2.61 13.05
N GLN A 259 -14.31 1.36 13.13
CA GLN A 259 -13.71 0.39 14.03
C GLN A 259 -12.34 -0.05 13.51
N GLY A 260 -11.30 0.06 14.33
CA GLY A 260 -10.02 -0.58 14.11
C GLY A 260 -10.15 -2.11 14.08
N THR A 261 -9.06 -2.79 13.79
CA THR A 261 -9.03 -4.25 13.73
C THR A 261 -8.38 -4.82 14.99
N THR A 262 -9.08 -5.72 15.69
CA THR A 262 -8.52 -6.51 16.79
C THR A 262 -8.44 -7.98 16.38
N LEU A 263 -7.31 -8.61 16.67
CA LEU A 263 -7.07 -10.02 16.44
C LEU A 263 -6.62 -10.69 17.74
N GLN A 264 -7.22 -11.85 18.06
CA GLN A 264 -6.73 -12.71 19.11
C GLN A 264 -5.73 -13.71 18.51
N ASP A 265 -4.46 -13.51 18.80
CA ASP A 265 -3.38 -14.38 18.34
C ASP A 265 -2.90 -15.29 19.49
N VAL A 266 -2.60 -16.55 19.16
CA VAL A 266 -2.20 -17.54 20.17
C VAL A 266 -0.85 -17.18 20.80
N HIS A 267 0.07 -16.57 20.03
CA HIS A 267 1.42 -16.25 20.47
C HIS A 267 1.49 -14.80 21.05
N TYR A 268 0.92 -13.84 20.33
CA TYR A 268 0.99 -12.42 20.72
C TYR A 268 -0.19 -11.97 21.60
N GLY A 269 -1.24 -12.78 21.76
CA GLY A 269 -2.45 -12.43 22.51
C GLY A 269 -3.34 -11.46 21.75
N SER A 270 -3.97 -10.50 22.45
CA SER A 270 -4.80 -9.49 21.80
C SER A 270 -3.94 -8.43 21.12
N VAL A 271 -4.03 -8.35 19.80
CA VAL A 271 -3.31 -7.37 18.97
C VAL A 271 -4.32 -6.44 18.32
N HIS A 272 -4.16 -5.14 18.50
CA HIS A 272 -5.07 -4.11 18.00
C HIS A 272 -4.36 -3.15 17.06
N THR A 273 -5.05 -2.72 16.00
CA THR A 273 -4.64 -1.65 15.09
C THR A 273 -5.79 -0.68 14.83
N ALA A 274 -5.48 0.60 14.68
CA ALA A 274 -6.44 1.62 14.27
C ALA A 274 -6.82 1.54 12.78
N LEU A 275 -6.11 0.73 11.98
CA LEU A 275 -6.43 0.58 10.56
C LEU A 275 -7.77 -0.16 10.39
N GLY A 276 -8.72 0.52 9.73
CA GLY A 276 -10.06 0.00 9.43
C GLY A 276 -10.13 -0.83 8.15
N GLY A 277 -11.28 -1.48 7.96
CA GLY A 277 -11.58 -2.32 6.81
C GLY A 277 -11.39 -3.82 7.09
N ILE A 278 -12.36 -4.63 6.62
CA ILE A 278 -12.40 -6.08 6.90
C ILE A 278 -11.14 -6.83 6.44
N TRP A 279 -10.45 -6.31 5.42
CA TRP A 279 -9.21 -6.91 4.89
C TRP A 279 -7.99 -6.75 5.80
N GLN A 280 -8.05 -5.85 6.79
CA GLN A 280 -6.90 -5.66 7.70
C GLN A 280 -6.69 -6.86 8.62
N ARG A 281 -7.71 -7.66 8.87
CA ARG A 281 -7.54 -8.93 9.60
C ARG A 281 -6.62 -9.89 8.87
N GLU A 282 -6.78 -10.04 7.55
CA GLU A 282 -5.92 -10.87 6.71
C GLU A 282 -4.49 -10.33 6.72
N ASN A 283 -4.35 -9.02 6.50
CA ASN A 283 -3.04 -8.36 6.46
C ASN A 283 -2.31 -8.48 7.82
N LEU A 284 -3.04 -8.29 8.92
CA LEU A 284 -2.50 -8.41 10.26
C LEU A 284 -2.12 -9.85 10.59
N SER A 285 -2.99 -10.84 10.29
CA SER A 285 -2.67 -12.26 10.50
C SER A 285 -1.41 -12.67 9.74
N LEU A 286 -1.26 -12.19 8.51
CA LEU A 286 -0.08 -12.46 7.69
C LEU A 286 1.18 -11.82 8.30
N ALA A 287 1.08 -10.56 8.75
CA ALA A 287 2.20 -9.88 9.41
C ALA A 287 2.63 -10.58 10.71
N LEU A 288 1.67 -11.03 11.55
CA LEU A 288 1.99 -11.78 12.78
C LEU A 288 2.68 -13.10 12.48
N ALA A 289 2.25 -13.82 11.43
CA ALA A 289 2.91 -15.06 11.01
C ALA A 289 4.36 -14.82 10.52
N VAL A 290 4.62 -13.71 9.84
CA VAL A 290 5.98 -13.31 9.44
C VAL A 290 6.83 -12.98 10.67
N LEU A 291 6.31 -12.21 11.62
CA LEU A 291 7.02 -11.88 12.86
C LEU A 291 7.40 -13.15 13.65
N LYS A 292 6.47 -14.11 13.75
CA LYS A 292 6.76 -15.42 14.37
C LYS A 292 7.85 -16.19 13.64
N LEU A 293 7.84 -16.18 12.29
CA LEU A 293 8.91 -16.82 11.49
C LEU A 293 10.28 -16.16 11.77
N LEU A 294 10.30 -14.84 11.94
CA LEU A 294 11.54 -14.10 12.26
C LEU A 294 12.06 -14.47 13.65
N GLU A 295 11.19 -14.60 14.65
CA GLU A 295 11.59 -15.07 15.99
C GLU A 295 12.19 -16.49 15.93
N GLU A 296 11.62 -17.39 15.12
CA GLU A 296 12.17 -18.72 14.87
C GLU A 296 13.55 -18.68 14.18
N SER A 297 13.92 -17.53 13.60
CA SER A 297 15.19 -17.26 12.90
C SER A 297 16.11 -16.31 13.70
N ASP A 298 16.01 -16.35 15.03
CA ASP A 298 16.84 -15.61 16.00
C ASP A 298 16.70 -14.07 15.99
N TYR A 299 15.63 -13.52 15.38
CA TYR A 299 15.31 -12.11 15.57
C TYR A 299 14.64 -11.90 16.94
N SER A 300 15.17 -10.97 17.73
CA SER A 300 14.62 -10.65 19.05
C SER A 300 13.41 -9.73 18.93
N ILE A 301 12.21 -10.32 18.99
CA ILE A 301 10.94 -9.58 18.86
C ILE A 301 10.07 -9.93 20.06
N THR A 302 9.74 -8.95 20.92
CA THR A 302 8.91 -9.21 22.08
C THR A 302 7.42 -9.03 21.75
N LYS A 303 6.57 -9.70 22.51
CA LYS A 303 5.12 -9.56 22.42
C LYS A 303 4.68 -8.09 22.57
N GLU A 304 5.29 -7.39 23.51
CA GLU A 304 5.01 -5.98 23.81
C GLU A 304 5.39 -5.08 22.62
N ALA A 305 6.52 -5.36 21.97
CA ALA A 305 6.95 -4.62 20.77
C ALA A 305 5.96 -4.84 19.62
N VAL A 306 5.47 -6.07 19.43
CA VAL A 306 4.46 -6.37 18.41
C VAL A 306 3.16 -5.65 18.69
N GLN A 307 2.62 -5.76 19.91
CA GLN A 307 1.37 -5.11 20.29
C GLN A 307 1.46 -3.58 20.19
N SER A 308 2.55 -2.99 20.71
CA SER A 308 2.78 -1.53 20.67
C SER A 308 2.99 -1.03 19.24
N GLY A 309 3.81 -1.71 18.45
CA GLY A 309 4.10 -1.32 17.07
C GLY A 309 2.85 -1.39 16.18
N ILE A 310 2.10 -2.49 16.25
CA ILE A 310 0.86 -2.66 15.48
C ILE A 310 -0.18 -1.61 15.87
N ALA A 311 -0.32 -1.28 17.16
CA ALA A 311 -1.26 -0.26 17.61
C ALA A 311 -0.91 1.15 17.09
N LYS A 312 0.38 1.43 16.85
CA LYS A 312 0.89 2.69 16.32
C LYS A 312 0.92 2.75 14.79
N THR A 313 0.59 1.65 14.10
CA THR A 313 0.69 1.59 12.64
C THR A 313 -0.20 2.62 11.97
N ILE A 314 0.38 3.40 11.06
CA ILE A 314 -0.32 4.37 10.21
C ILE A 314 -0.09 3.96 8.75
N TRP A 315 -1.17 3.91 7.96
CA TRP A 315 -1.10 3.67 6.53
C TRP A 315 -2.08 4.58 5.79
N HIS A 316 -1.56 5.64 5.22
CA HIS A 316 -2.36 6.67 4.58
C HIS A 316 -3.05 6.18 3.29
N GLY A 317 -4.27 6.70 3.04
CA GLY A 317 -5.05 6.37 1.85
C GLY A 317 -5.67 4.95 1.87
N ARG A 318 -5.76 4.31 3.04
CA ARG A 318 -6.39 2.99 3.21
C ARG A 318 -7.43 3.05 4.32
N TYR A 319 -8.69 3.28 3.92
CA TYR A 319 -9.85 3.49 4.79
C TYR A 319 -9.55 4.50 5.89
N GLU A 320 -8.90 5.58 5.48
CA GLU A 320 -8.37 6.62 6.37
C GLU A 320 -9.43 7.68 6.64
N VAL A 321 -9.74 7.91 7.92
CA VAL A 321 -10.63 8.99 8.35
C VAL A 321 -9.88 10.31 8.34
N LEU A 322 -10.35 11.26 7.54
CA LEU A 322 -9.79 12.61 7.46
C LEU A 322 -10.57 13.63 8.28
N GLN A 323 -11.88 13.43 8.44
CA GLN A 323 -12.77 14.33 9.19
C GLN A 323 -13.87 13.50 9.81
N THR A 324 -14.40 13.94 10.98
CA THR A 324 -15.44 13.23 11.71
C THR A 324 -16.85 13.81 11.53
N GLU A 325 -16.96 15.09 11.15
CA GLU A 325 -18.25 15.80 11.03
C GLU A 325 -18.27 16.73 9.79
N PRO A 326 -18.98 16.36 8.71
CA PRO A 326 -19.44 15.00 8.42
C PRO A 326 -18.27 14.04 8.29
N LEU A 327 -18.51 12.75 8.52
CA LEU A 327 -17.46 11.73 8.40
C LEU A 327 -16.92 11.69 6.98
N PHE A 328 -15.61 11.89 6.83
CA PHE A 328 -14.93 11.87 5.53
C PHE A 328 -13.81 10.82 5.54
N ILE A 329 -13.91 9.85 4.63
CA ILE A 329 -12.98 8.73 4.51
C ILE A 329 -12.36 8.74 3.12
N ILE A 330 -11.08 8.38 3.03
CA ILE A 330 -10.40 8.11 1.76
C ILE A 330 -9.95 6.65 1.69
N ASP A 331 -10.08 6.04 0.52
CA ASP A 331 -9.59 4.68 0.26
C ASP A 331 -9.12 4.52 -1.19
N GLY A 332 -8.01 3.85 -1.37
CA GLY A 332 -7.42 3.57 -2.67
C GLY A 332 -7.87 2.25 -3.31
N ALA A 333 -9.09 1.79 -3.07
CA ALA A 333 -9.67 0.62 -3.73
C ALA A 333 -9.86 0.89 -5.23
N HIS A 334 -9.04 0.26 -6.08
CA HIS A 334 -8.95 0.52 -7.52
C HIS A 334 -9.08 -0.73 -8.39
N ASN A 335 -9.60 -1.82 -7.82
CA ASN A 335 -9.95 -3.03 -8.54
C ASN A 335 -11.25 -3.66 -7.96
N PRO A 336 -11.94 -4.54 -8.71
CA PRO A 336 -13.23 -5.08 -8.29
C PRO A 336 -13.19 -5.84 -6.96
N ILE A 337 -12.08 -6.49 -6.62
CA ILE A 337 -11.93 -7.23 -5.35
C ILE A 337 -11.87 -6.25 -4.19
N ALA A 338 -11.06 -5.18 -4.32
CA ALA A 338 -10.98 -4.14 -3.30
C ALA A 338 -12.32 -3.40 -3.15
N ALA A 339 -12.99 -3.05 -4.26
CA ALA A 339 -14.31 -2.42 -4.25
C ALA A 339 -15.36 -3.29 -3.54
N LYS A 340 -15.39 -4.61 -3.79
CA LYS A 340 -16.29 -5.53 -3.11
C LYS A 340 -16.05 -5.54 -1.60
N ARG A 341 -14.80 -5.60 -1.16
CA ARG A 341 -14.44 -5.57 0.28
C ARG A 341 -14.78 -4.23 0.92
N LEU A 342 -14.53 -3.13 0.20
CA LEU A 342 -14.90 -1.79 0.64
C LEU A 342 -16.42 -1.70 0.84
N LYS A 343 -17.23 -2.18 -0.13
CA LYS A 343 -18.69 -2.21 0.00
C LYS A 343 -19.14 -2.99 1.24
N GLN A 344 -18.59 -4.18 1.47
CA GLN A 344 -18.89 -4.99 2.66
C GLN A 344 -18.50 -4.26 3.96
N THR A 345 -17.39 -3.53 3.96
CA THR A 345 -16.97 -2.72 5.12
C THR A 345 -17.95 -1.57 5.37
N ILE A 346 -18.34 -0.85 4.30
CA ILE A 346 -19.32 0.25 4.39
C ILE A 346 -20.64 -0.24 4.94
N GLU A 347 -21.16 -1.35 4.44
CA GLU A 347 -22.41 -1.95 4.89
C GLU A 347 -22.36 -2.38 6.36
N LYS A 348 -21.21 -2.86 6.82
CA LYS A 348 -20.99 -3.23 8.23
C LYS A 348 -20.85 -2.00 9.13
N ASP A 349 -20.02 -1.03 8.74
CA ASP A 349 -19.63 0.09 9.61
C ASP A 349 -20.71 1.20 9.62
N PHE A 350 -21.48 1.33 8.55
CA PHE A 350 -22.41 2.46 8.32
C PHE A 350 -23.85 2.03 8.06
N THR A 351 -24.34 1.04 8.80
CA THR A 351 -25.73 0.63 8.72
C THR A 351 -26.65 1.83 8.97
N ASN A 352 -27.58 2.11 8.04
CA ASN A 352 -28.54 3.23 8.07
C ASN A 352 -27.92 4.64 7.90
N ARG A 353 -26.68 4.77 7.38
CA ARG A 353 -26.11 6.06 7.00
C ARG A 353 -26.12 6.22 5.47
N GLU A 354 -26.39 7.44 5.03
CA GLU A 354 -26.33 7.80 3.61
C GLU A 354 -24.87 7.97 3.17
N ILE A 355 -24.54 7.44 2.00
CA ILE A 355 -23.18 7.48 1.46
C ILE A 355 -23.10 8.46 0.29
N ILE A 356 -22.12 9.34 0.34
CA ILE A 356 -21.78 10.29 -0.73
C ILE A 356 -20.40 9.91 -1.26
N TYR A 357 -20.28 9.71 -2.57
CA TYR A 357 -19.02 9.34 -3.19
C TYR A 357 -18.35 10.51 -3.92
N ILE A 358 -17.02 10.57 -3.83
CA ILE A 358 -16.17 11.31 -4.77
C ILE A 358 -15.33 10.24 -5.47
N ILE A 359 -15.41 10.15 -6.80
CA ILE A 359 -14.78 9.07 -7.58
C ILE A 359 -14.00 9.63 -8.77
N GLY A 360 -12.73 9.22 -8.85
CA GLY A 360 -11.89 9.46 -10.00
C GLY A 360 -11.10 8.20 -10.34
N VAL A 361 -11.18 7.72 -11.58
CA VAL A 361 -10.66 6.42 -11.99
C VAL A 361 -9.58 6.54 -13.06
N LEU A 362 -8.76 5.49 -13.21
CA LEU A 362 -7.85 5.33 -14.35
C LEU A 362 -8.55 4.51 -15.45
N ALA A 363 -8.36 4.90 -16.70
CA ALA A 363 -9.06 4.33 -17.86
C ALA A 363 -8.72 2.84 -18.11
N ASP A 364 -7.56 2.38 -17.65
CA ASP A 364 -7.10 1.00 -17.78
C ASP A 364 -7.60 0.06 -16.68
N LYS A 365 -8.43 0.55 -15.74
CA LYS A 365 -9.01 -0.25 -14.67
C LYS A 365 -10.45 -0.71 -15.01
N GLU A 366 -10.90 -1.76 -14.35
CA GLU A 366 -12.26 -2.32 -14.54
C GLU A 366 -13.33 -1.46 -13.81
N HIS A 367 -13.34 -0.15 -14.12
CA HIS A 367 -14.14 0.86 -13.42
C HIS A 367 -15.66 0.56 -13.47
N GLU A 368 -16.20 0.03 -14.59
CA GLU A 368 -17.62 -0.32 -14.68
C GLU A 368 -18.04 -1.34 -13.61
N LYS A 369 -17.19 -2.37 -13.37
CA LYS A 369 -17.44 -3.36 -12.32
C LYS A 369 -17.43 -2.73 -10.92
N MET A 370 -16.56 -1.76 -10.71
CA MET A 370 -16.45 -1.05 -9.43
C MET A 370 -17.65 -0.14 -9.19
N LEU A 371 -18.05 0.65 -10.19
CA LEU A 371 -19.25 1.48 -10.12
C LEU A 371 -20.50 0.64 -9.79
N ARG A 372 -20.68 -0.50 -10.45
CA ARG A 372 -21.79 -1.44 -10.19
C ARG A 372 -21.79 -1.96 -8.75
N LEU A 373 -20.62 -2.11 -8.12
CA LEU A 373 -20.52 -2.59 -6.74
C LEU A 373 -20.77 -1.47 -5.72
N LEU A 374 -20.21 -0.27 -5.96
CA LEU A 374 -20.18 0.79 -4.95
C LEU A 374 -21.39 1.71 -4.98
N LEU A 375 -21.89 2.08 -6.18
CA LEU A 375 -22.86 3.16 -6.32
C LEU A 375 -24.32 2.83 -5.97
N PRO A 376 -24.82 1.58 -6.06
CA PRO A 376 -26.20 1.32 -5.70
C PRO A 376 -26.52 1.77 -4.28
N GLY A 377 -27.56 2.65 -4.17
CA GLY A 377 -27.97 3.26 -2.91
C GLY A 377 -27.14 4.48 -2.48
N ALA A 378 -26.25 5.01 -3.32
CA ALA A 378 -25.54 6.25 -3.05
C ALA A 378 -26.50 7.45 -3.01
N LYS A 379 -26.38 8.31 -1.99
CA LYS A 379 -27.12 9.56 -1.90
C LYS A 379 -26.72 10.56 -2.98
N ALA A 380 -25.43 10.64 -3.26
CA ALA A 380 -24.83 11.52 -4.25
C ALA A 380 -23.49 10.97 -4.74
N VAL A 381 -23.12 11.27 -5.99
CA VAL A 381 -21.84 10.89 -6.58
C VAL A 381 -21.23 12.09 -7.30
N PHE A 382 -20.02 12.44 -6.94
CA PHE A 382 -19.22 13.48 -7.58
C PHE A 382 -18.08 12.80 -8.34
N THR A 383 -18.12 12.84 -9.68
CA THR A 383 -17.02 12.32 -10.50
C THR A 383 -16.01 13.41 -10.77
N VAL A 384 -14.73 13.05 -10.71
CA VAL A 384 -13.59 13.94 -10.94
C VAL A 384 -12.63 13.33 -11.97
N THR A 385 -11.80 14.15 -12.60
CA THR A 385 -10.70 13.69 -13.46
C THR A 385 -9.40 13.75 -12.65
N PRO A 386 -8.77 12.59 -12.29
CA PRO A 386 -7.47 12.59 -11.64
C PRO A 386 -6.39 13.26 -12.48
N ASP A 387 -5.40 13.90 -11.84
CA ASP A 387 -4.22 14.45 -12.54
C ASP A 387 -3.27 13.30 -12.92
N SER A 388 -3.60 12.61 -14.00
CA SER A 388 -2.83 11.48 -14.53
C SER A 388 -3.07 11.35 -16.04
N PRO A 389 -2.03 11.06 -16.83
CA PRO A 389 -2.20 10.78 -18.27
C PRO A 389 -3.03 9.51 -18.55
N ARG A 390 -3.25 8.68 -17.52
CA ARG A 390 -4.08 7.47 -17.57
C ARG A 390 -5.50 7.70 -17.05
N ALA A 391 -5.86 8.91 -16.64
CA ALA A 391 -7.17 9.19 -16.08
C ALA A 391 -8.29 8.95 -17.10
N LEU A 392 -9.39 8.35 -16.65
CA LEU A 392 -10.65 8.44 -17.37
C LEU A 392 -11.23 9.83 -17.14
N ASP A 393 -11.70 10.46 -18.21
CA ASP A 393 -12.39 11.73 -18.12
C ASP A 393 -13.60 11.63 -17.20
N GLY A 394 -13.70 12.56 -16.24
CA GLY A 394 -14.74 12.53 -15.20
C GLY A 394 -16.14 12.75 -15.74
N GLU A 395 -16.33 13.43 -16.89
CA GLU A 395 -17.62 13.57 -17.54
C GLU A 395 -18.08 12.24 -18.17
N SER A 396 -17.14 11.53 -18.78
CA SER A 396 -17.37 10.18 -19.30
C SER A 396 -17.71 9.20 -18.17
N LEU A 397 -16.99 9.29 -17.06
CA LEU A 397 -17.26 8.51 -15.85
C LEU A 397 -18.65 8.81 -15.27
N ALA A 398 -19.09 10.07 -15.27
CA ALA A 398 -20.43 10.46 -14.83
C ALA A 398 -21.53 9.80 -15.68
N LYS A 399 -21.35 9.79 -17.01
CA LYS A 399 -22.29 9.13 -17.92
C LYS A 399 -22.40 7.61 -17.66
N GLU A 400 -21.29 6.96 -17.36
CA GLU A 400 -21.30 5.53 -17.00
C GLU A 400 -21.95 5.28 -15.64
N ALA A 401 -21.65 6.12 -14.66
CA ALA A 401 -22.18 6.02 -13.31
C ALA A 401 -23.71 6.17 -13.24
N GLN A 402 -24.34 6.91 -14.18
CA GLN A 402 -25.80 7.05 -14.31
C GLN A 402 -26.55 5.73 -14.47
N LYS A 403 -25.87 4.64 -14.86
CA LYS A 403 -26.46 3.31 -14.87
C LYS A 403 -26.72 2.72 -13.48
N TYR A 404 -26.11 3.29 -12.41
CA TYR A 404 -26.05 2.69 -11.09
C TYR A 404 -26.50 3.60 -9.95
N ALA A 405 -26.64 4.92 -10.21
CA ALA A 405 -27.15 5.91 -9.25
C ALA A 405 -27.82 7.09 -9.99
N ASP A 406 -28.74 7.78 -9.30
CA ASP A 406 -29.54 8.86 -9.90
C ASP A 406 -28.88 10.24 -9.75
N ASN A 407 -28.24 10.52 -8.62
CA ASN A 407 -27.71 11.82 -8.25
C ASN A 407 -26.21 11.90 -8.55
N ILE A 408 -25.85 12.26 -9.79
CA ILE A 408 -24.45 12.26 -10.24
C ILE A 408 -24.10 13.61 -10.85
N TRP A 409 -22.92 14.12 -10.45
CA TRP A 409 -22.38 15.37 -10.97
C TRP A 409 -20.91 15.19 -11.36
N TYR A 410 -20.57 15.62 -12.56
CA TYR A 410 -19.17 15.84 -12.93
C TYR A 410 -18.69 17.17 -12.37
N VAL A 411 -17.57 17.16 -11.66
CA VAL A 411 -16.93 18.35 -11.09
C VAL A 411 -15.45 18.34 -11.48
N PRO A 412 -15.02 19.22 -12.41
CA PRO A 412 -13.64 19.23 -12.91
C PRO A 412 -12.59 19.51 -11.83
N ASP A 413 -12.94 20.34 -10.84
CA ASP A 413 -12.04 20.73 -9.75
C ASP A 413 -12.30 19.88 -8.51
N ILE A 414 -11.28 19.17 -8.05
CA ILE A 414 -11.37 18.24 -6.91
C ILE A 414 -11.72 18.99 -5.61
N GLY A 415 -11.17 20.20 -5.41
CA GLY A 415 -11.50 21.02 -4.24
C GLY A 415 -12.97 21.44 -4.22
N LYS A 416 -13.54 21.76 -5.39
CA LYS A 416 -14.98 22.04 -5.52
C LYS A 416 -15.80 20.77 -5.27
N ALA A 417 -15.37 19.60 -5.77
CA ALA A 417 -16.06 18.33 -5.51
C ALA A 417 -16.12 18.03 -4.00
N VAL A 418 -15.02 18.20 -3.28
CA VAL A 418 -14.95 18.06 -1.82
C VAL A 418 -15.91 19.05 -1.14
N LYS A 419 -15.92 20.30 -1.55
CA LYS A 419 -16.83 21.32 -1.00
C LYS A 419 -18.30 20.95 -1.23
N MET A 420 -18.67 20.60 -2.47
CA MET A 420 -20.04 20.19 -2.82
C MET A 420 -20.48 18.95 -2.06
N ALA A 421 -19.61 17.95 -1.91
CA ALA A 421 -19.90 16.75 -1.12
C ALA A 421 -20.18 17.11 0.35
N LYS A 422 -19.41 18.02 0.95
CA LYS A 422 -19.62 18.50 2.33
C LYS A 422 -20.92 19.29 2.47
N GLU A 423 -21.27 20.14 1.50
CA GLU A 423 -22.54 20.91 1.49
C GLU A 423 -23.77 20.01 1.29
N THR A 424 -23.61 18.86 0.62
CA THR A 424 -24.68 17.87 0.39
C THR A 424 -24.86 16.96 1.61
N ALA A 425 -23.79 16.74 2.39
CA ALA A 425 -23.79 15.83 3.53
C ALA A 425 -24.51 16.44 4.76
N LYS A 426 -25.28 15.61 5.44
CA LYS A 426 -25.70 15.85 6.83
C LYS A 426 -24.62 15.30 7.78
N GLU A 427 -24.69 15.66 9.06
CA GLU A 427 -23.76 15.11 10.08
C GLU A 427 -23.79 13.58 10.16
N SER A 428 -24.97 12.99 9.93
CA SER A 428 -25.14 11.53 9.92
C SER A 428 -24.57 10.84 8.68
N ASP A 429 -24.27 11.56 7.62
CA ASP A 429 -23.83 10.99 6.35
C ASP A 429 -22.33 10.66 6.35
N VAL A 430 -21.91 9.87 5.37
CA VAL A 430 -20.50 9.51 5.16
C VAL A 430 -20.07 9.93 3.78
N ILE A 431 -18.98 10.67 3.69
CA ILE A 431 -18.34 11.01 2.42
C ILE A 431 -17.16 10.06 2.21
N LEU A 432 -17.12 9.42 1.04
CA LEU A 432 -16.07 8.48 0.65
C LEU A 432 -15.40 8.94 -0.66
N ALA A 433 -14.12 9.34 -0.57
CA ALA A 433 -13.31 9.55 -1.76
C ALA A 433 -12.53 8.27 -2.06
N VAL A 434 -12.83 7.65 -3.21
CA VAL A 434 -12.41 6.27 -3.51
C VAL A 434 -11.88 6.11 -4.91
N ASP A 435 -11.20 5.00 -5.16
CA ASP A 435 -10.64 4.47 -6.39
C ASP A 435 -9.17 4.88 -6.60
N SER A 436 -8.87 5.91 -7.37
CA SER A 436 -7.48 6.20 -7.70
C SER A 436 -6.74 6.92 -6.56
N LEU A 437 -5.59 6.37 -6.18
CA LEU A 437 -4.68 7.04 -5.24
C LEU A 437 -4.18 8.39 -5.77
N SER A 438 -4.20 8.60 -7.09
CA SER A 438 -3.58 9.76 -7.74
C SER A 438 -4.21 11.11 -7.40
N TYR A 439 -5.47 11.15 -6.93
CA TYR A 439 -6.15 12.41 -6.57
C TYR A 439 -6.40 12.58 -5.06
N LEU A 440 -6.06 11.58 -4.24
CA LEU A 440 -6.27 11.65 -2.78
C LEU A 440 -5.45 12.76 -2.11
N LYS A 441 -4.32 13.14 -2.73
CA LYS A 441 -3.52 14.28 -2.29
C LYS A 441 -4.30 15.59 -2.35
N GLU A 442 -4.99 15.83 -3.46
CA GLU A 442 -5.81 17.02 -3.66
C GLU A 442 -7.02 17.02 -2.71
N VAL A 443 -7.61 15.86 -2.44
CA VAL A 443 -8.68 15.70 -1.44
C VAL A 443 -8.18 16.10 -0.05
N LYS A 444 -7.01 15.61 0.40
CA LYS A 444 -6.42 16.01 1.69
C LYS A 444 -6.14 17.51 1.74
N LYS A 445 -5.57 18.06 0.68
CA LYS A 445 -5.31 19.51 0.57
C LYS A 445 -6.59 20.32 0.69
N ALA A 446 -7.67 19.90 0.03
CA ALA A 446 -8.97 20.57 0.09
C ALA A 446 -9.62 20.55 1.49
N LEU A 447 -9.25 19.58 2.32
CA LEU A 447 -9.65 19.46 3.73
C LEU A 447 -8.68 20.16 4.70
N GLY A 448 -7.64 20.86 4.20
CA GLY A 448 -6.64 21.56 5.03
C GLY A 448 -5.66 20.60 5.74
N GLN A 449 -5.46 19.41 5.20
CA GLN A 449 -4.57 18.36 5.75
C GLN A 449 -3.38 18.06 4.80
N GLY A 450 -3.00 19.02 3.98
CA GLY A 450 -1.90 18.88 3.00
C GLY A 450 -0.54 19.29 3.55
#